data_7e3a96f9c7b689b37622c44c3dfd30c9
#
_entry.id   7e3a96f9c7b689b37622c44c3dfd30c9
#
_cell.length_a   1.000
_cell.length_b   1.000
_cell.length_c   1.000
_cell.angle_alpha   90.00
_cell.angle_beta   90.00
_cell.angle_gamma   90.00
#
_symmetry.space_group_name_H-M   'P 1'
#
loop_
_entity.id
_entity.type
_entity.pdbx_description
1 polymer ?
#
loop_
_entity_poly.entity_id
_entity_poly.type
_entity_poly.pdbx_seq_one_letter_code
_entity_poly.pdbx_strand_id
1 'polypeptide(L)'
;MMGADKKKDVKGYLEFVYEFYQSMKEHEISLVYEGEITHQITKAFTSLTESNMAKEEESNTVQKKVFHVMVECLQNISKHADDFGSNDFMFSGRGIFLVAKGKDDYSVTTGNAVDNIKIPDLKNLLEQVNSLDKDELTELYKKQIKEGRLSDKGGAGLGFIDIKRKTGRNLNYHFLPINEDTSFFLLTSTISRIA
;
A
#
# COMPACT_ATOMS: atom_id res chain seq x y z
N MET A 1 -15.12 40.03 -9.99
CA MET A 1 -16.27 39.54 -9.20
C MET A 1 -15.70 38.50 -8.22
N MET A 2 -15.70 38.84 -6.95
CA MET A 2 -15.07 38.09 -5.86
C MET A 2 -15.77 36.76 -5.65
N GLY A 3 -14.98 35.71 -5.53
CA GLY A 3 -15.47 34.36 -5.28
C GLY A 3 -16.27 34.30 -3.97
N ALA A 4 -17.45 33.71 -4.07
CA ALA A 4 -18.27 33.40 -2.91
C ALA A 4 -17.51 32.38 -2.02
N ASP A 5 -17.14 32.83 -0.85
CA ASP A 5 -16.61 32.04 0.25
C ASP A 5 -17.64 30.94 0.56
N LYS A 6 -17.37 29.70 0.09
CA LYS A 6 -18.18 28.54 0.47
C LYS A 6 -17.97 28.36 1.96
N LYS A 7 -18.86 28.92 2.82
CA LYS A 7 -18.95 28.47 4.22
C LYS A 7 -18.97 26.96 4.19
N LYS A 8 -17.87 26.32 4.66
CA LYS A 8 -17.86 24.88 4.84
C LYS A 8 -19.08 24.53 5.69
N ASP A 9 -19.97 23.73 5.15
CA ASP A 9 -21.08 23.18 5.94
C ASP A 9 -20.47 22.26 7.01
N VAL A 10 -20.27 22.82 8.20
CA VAL A 10 -19.65 22.12 9.33
C VAL A 10 -20.48 20.90 9.71
N LYS A 11 -21.82 20.96 9.62
CA LYS A 11 -22.67 19.84 9.94
C LYS A 11 -22.48 18.69 8.95
N GLY A 12 -22.54 18.96 7.65
CA GLY A 12 -22.29 17.94 6.62
C GLY A 12 -20.87 17.34 6.71
N TYR A 13 -19.88 18.14 7.07
CA TYR A 13 -18.54 17.62 7.32
C TYR A 13 -18.47 16.67 8.52
N LEU A 14 -19.15 17.01 9.63
CA LEU A 14 -19.20 16.12 10.81
C LEU A 14 -19.96 14.82 10.54
N GLU A 15 -21.05 14.90 9.77
CA GLU A 15 -21.78 13.71 9.31
C GLU A 15 -20.88 12.81 8.47
N PHE A 16 -20.15 13.37 7.49
CA PHE A 16 -19.14 12.62 6.71
C PHE A 16 -18.07 11.96 7.59
N VAL A 17 -17.54 12.68 8.60
CA VAL A 17 -16.51 12.10 9.51
C VAL A 17 -17.10 10.90 10.26
N TYR A 18 -18.36 10.97 10.68
CA TYR A 18 -19.02 9.87 11.36
C TYR A 18 -19.26 8.66 10.43
N GLU A 19 -19.73 8.90 9.21
CA GLU A 19 -19.90 7.86 8.19
C GLU A 19 -18.57 7.18 7.85
N PHE A 20 -17.50 7.97 7.71
CA PHE A 20 -16.15 7.45 7.50
C PHE A 20 -15.69 6.58 8.68
N TYR A 21 -15.93 7.02 9.93
CA TYR A 21 -15.62 6.22 11.11
C TYR A 21 -16.41 4.89 11.11
N GLN A 22 -17.69 4.91 10.75
CA GLN A 22 -18.49 3.69 10.65
C GLN A 22 -17.93 2.76 9.56
N SER A 23 -17.60 3.28 8.40
CA SER A 23 -16.96 2.52 7.31
C SER A 23 -15.63 1.90 7.75
N MET A 24 -14.81 2.64 8.49
CA MET A 24 -13.58 2.08 9.07
C MET A 24 -13.88 0.90 10.01
N LYS A 25 -14.92 1.00 10.82
CA LYS A 25 -15.34 -0.09 11.73
C LYS A 25 -15.85 -1.31 10.97
N GLU A 26 -16.68 -1.09 9.96
CA GLU A 26 -17.24 -2.16 9.12
C GLU A 26 -16.15 -2.94 8.37
N HIS A 27 -15.14 -2.24 7.88
CA HIS A 27 -14.00 -2.83 7.17
C HIS A 27 -12.82 -3.17 8.09
N GLU A 28 -13.00 -3.10 9.42
CA GLU A 28 -11.98 -3.43 10.43
C GLU A 28 -10.67 -2.63 10.27
N ILE A 29 -10.75 -1.42 9.69
CA ILE A 29 -9.62 -0.56 9.45
C ILE A 29 -9.16 0.08 10.77
N SER A 30 -7.92 -0.18 11.15
CA SER A 30 -7.31 0.31 12.38
C SER A 30 -6.40 1.51 12.17
N LEU A 31 -5.89 1.71 10.94
CA LEU A 31 -5.01 2.80 10.58
C LEU A 31 -5.29 3.24 9.15
N VAL A 32 -5.43 4.56 8.96
CA VAL A 32 -5.49 5.20 7.64
C VAL A 32 -4.52 6.37 7.62
N TYR A 33 -3.79 6.52 6.55
CA TYR A 33 -2.96 7.68 6.28
C TYR A 33 -3.07 8.07 4.81
N GLU A 34 -3.14 9.35 4.54
CA GLU A 34 -2.98 9.93 3.21
C GLU A 34 -1.92 11.03 3.29
N GLY A 35 -0.95 10.99 2.40
CA GLY A 35 0.12 12.00 2.34
C GLY A 35 1.43 11.45 1.80
N GLU A 36 2.47 12.26 1.96
CA GLU A 36 3.84 11.89 1.60
C GLU A 36 4.38 10.79 2.50
N ILE A 37 4.91 9.73 1.90
CA ILE A 37 5.50 8.60 2.62
C ILE A 37 7.00 8.85 2.82
N THR A 38 7.33 9.39 3.98
CA THR A 38 8.72 9.60 4.41
C THR A 38 9.24 8.44 5.26
N HIS A 39 10.57 8.39 5.47
CA HIS A 39 11.16 7.43 6.41
C HIS A 39 10.62 7.60 7.85
N GLN A 40 10.36 8.84 8.28
CA GLN A 40 9.80 9.13 9.61
C GLN A 40 8.37 8.60 9.73
N ILE A 41 7.54 8.78 8.71
CA ILE A 41 6.18 8.25 8.65
C ILE A 41 6.20 6.72 8.69
N THR A 42 7.06 6.09 7.89
CA THR A 42 7.24 4.62 7.91
C THR A 42 7.57 4.13 9.32
N LYS A 43 8.53 4.76 9.99
CA LYS A 43 8.94 4.40 11.35
C LYS A 43 7.81 4.60 12.37
N ALA A 44 7.07 5.69 12.27
CA ALA A 44 5.95 5.98 13.18
C ALA A 44 4.84 4.92 13.05
N PHE A 45 4.46 4.56 11.83
CA PHE A 45 3.39 3.58 11.60
C PHE A 45 3.79 2.16 11.99
N THR A 46 5.02 1.76 11.70
CA THR A 46 5.51 0.45 12.13
C THR A 46 5.55 0.34 13.65
N SER A 47 6.04 1.37 14.36
CA SER A 47 6.04 1.38 15.83
C SER A 47 4.63 1.37 16.43
N LEU A 48 3.68 2.12 15.85
CA LEU A 48 2.30 2.14 16.31
C LEU A 48 1.64 0.77 16.13
N THR A 49 1.84 0.15 14.98
CA THR A 49 1.27 -1.17 14.67
C THR A 49 1.88 -2.24 15.56
N GLU A 50 3.20 -2.25 15.78
CA GLU A 50 3.86 -3.16 16.73
C GLU A 50 3.29 -3.01 18.14
N SER A 51 3.13 -1.77 18.63
CA SER A 51 2.55 -1.52 19.96
C SER A 51 1.12 -2.05 20.08
N ASN A 52 0.30 -1.87 19.05
CA ASN A 52 -1.07 -2.38 19.05
C ASN A 52 -1.11 -3.91 18.99
N MET A 53 -0.30 -4.53 18.14
CA MET A 53 -0.21 -5.99 18.04
C MET A 53 0.31 -6.64 19.32
N ALA A 54 1.27 -6.01 20.00
CA ALA A 54 1.77 -6.49 21.29
C ALA A 54 0.70 -6.46 22.39
N LYS A 55 -0.16 -5.43 22.44
CA LYS A 55 -1.29 -5.35 23.38
C LYS A 55 -2.34 -6.43 23.14
N GLU A 56 -2.44 -6.92 21.92
CA GLU A 56 -3.38 -7.93 21.50
C GLU A 56 -2.80 -9.35 21.51
N GLU A 57 -1.60 -9.51 22.08
CA GLU A 57 -0.89 -10.78 22.23
C GLU A 57 -0.65 -11.54 20.91
N GLU A 58 -0.52 -10.79 19.80
CA GLU A 58 -0.21 -11.39 18.51
C GLU A 58 1.15 -12.09 18.53
N SER A 59 1.24 -13.22 17.85
CA SER A 59 2.48 -13.98 17.79
C SER A 59 3.61 -13.17 17.14
N ASN A 60 4.85 -13.35 17.62
CA ASN A 60 6.02 -12.69 17.02
C ASN A 60 6.18 -12.96 15.52
N THR A 61 5.71 -14.12 15.06
CA THR A 61 5.75 -14.48 13.62
C THR A 61 4.81 -13.60 12.80
N VAL A 62 3.59 -13.40 13.28
CA VAL A 62 2.60 -12.52 12.64
C VAL A 62 3.09 -11.07 12.67
N GLN A 63 3.54 -10.58 13.83
CA GLN A 63 4.08 -9.23 13.98
C GLN A 63 5.20 -8.95 12.95
N LYS A 64 6.19 -9.85 12.83
CA LYS A 64 7.28 -9.71 11.86
C LYS A 64 6.81 -9.71 10.41
N LYS A 65 5.81 -10.54 10.07
CA LYS A 65 5.25 -10.55 8.70
C LYS A 65 4.52 -9.25 8.39
N VAL A 66 3.65 -8.78 9.29
CA VAL A 66 2.92 -7.51 9.11
C VAL A 66 3.89 -6.34 8.98
N PHE A 67 4.88 -6.25 9.88
CA PHE A 67 5.92 -5.23 9.82
C PHE A 67 6.64 -5.22 8.46
N HIS A 68 7.09 -6.40 8.01
CA HIS A 68 7.79 -6.54 6.74
C HIS A 68 6.94 -6.07 5.56
N VAL A 69 5.68 -6.54 5.48
CA VAL A 69 4.76 -6.12 4.42
C VAL A 69 4.51 -4.62 4.45
N MET A 70 4.31 -4.03 5.63
CA MET A 70 4.12 -2.58 5.78
C MET A 70 5.32 -1.80 5.23
N VAL A 71 6.55 -2.21 5.60
CA VAL A 71 7.78 -1.53 5.13
C VAL A 71 7.90 -1.60 3.61
N GLU A 72 7.71 -2.79 3.02
CA GLU A 72 7.78 -2.94 1.56
C GLU A 72 6.69 -2.14 0.84
N CYS A 73 5.46 -2.16 1.33
CA CYS A 73 4.35 -1.40 0.77
C CYS A 73 4.60 0.12 0.83
N LEU A 74 5.05 0.63 1.98
CA LEU A 74 5.36 2.05 2.15
C LEU A 74 6.56 2.48 1.29
N GLN A 75 7.60 1.64 1.18
CA GLN A 75 8.72 1.89 0.28
C GLN A 75 8.31 1.91 -1.19
N ASN A 76 7.37 1.06 -1.59
CA ASN A 76 6.84 1.07 -2.95
C ASN A 76 6.18 2.41 -3.28
N ILE A 77 5.34 2.96 -2.40
CA ILE A 77 4.78 4.31 -2.60
C ILE A 77 5.90 5.34 -2.70
N SER A 78 6.80 5.36 -1.72
CA SER A 78 7.88 6.36 -1.64
C SER A 78 8.79 6.37 -2.88
N LYS A 79 9.02 5.21 -3.50
CA LYS A 79 9.92 5.07 -4.66
C LYS A 79 9.21 5.23 -6.00
N HIS A 80 7.94 4.86 -6.08
CA HIS A 80 7.24 4.66 -7.35
C HIS A 80 5.98 5.50 -7.53
N ALA A 81 5.55 6.27 -6.51
CA ALA A 81 4.52 7.28 -6.72
C ALA A 81 5.04 8.31 -7.73
N ASP A 82 4.35 8.42 -8.86
CA ASP A 82 4.77 9.29 -9.94
C ASP A 82 4.53 10.76 -9.57
N ASP A 83 5.53 11.60 -9.89
CA ASP A 83 5.41 13.05 -9.89
C ASP A 83 4.74 13.47 -11.20
N PHE A 84 3.44 13.73 -11.15
CA PHE A 84 2.75 14.33 -12.29
C PHE A 84 3.06 15.82 -12.30
N GLY A 85 4.04 16.22 -13.14
CA GLY A 85 4.50 17.61 -13.33
C GLY A 85 3.47 18.58 -13.91
N SER A 86 2.18 18.29 -13.81
CA SER A 86 1.07 19.20 -14.03
C SER A 86 0.65 19.82 -12.70
N ASN A 87 0.18 21.07 -12.74
CA ASN A 87 -0.23 21.90 -11.60
C ASN A 87 -1.21 21.28 -10.58
N ASP A 88 -1.50 20.00 -10.67
CA ASP A 88 -2.24 19.21 -9.68
C ASP A 88 -1.29 18.62 -8.65
N PHE A 89 -0.89 19.46 -7.69
CA PHE A 89 -0.13 19.08 -6.51
C PHE A 89 -0.80 17.98 -5.64
N MET A 90 -1.95 17.49 -6.06
CA MET A 90 -2.76 16.57 -5.26
C MET A 90 -2.20 15.15 -5.16
N PHE A 91 -1.39 14.69 -6.11
CA PHE A 91 -0.98 13.28 -6.17
C PHE A 91 0.52 13.03 -6.21
N SER A 92 1.34 14.07 -6.40
CA SER A 92 2.80 13.96 -6.52
C SER A 92 3.43 13.40 -5.24
N GLY A 93 4.15 12.28 -5.37
CA GLY A 93 4.88 11.64 -4.25
C GLY A 93 4.01 11.20 -3.07
N ARG A 94 2.68 11.21 -3.22
CA ARG A 94 1.71 10.93 -2.16
C ARG A 94 0.99 9.61 -2.41
N GLY A 95 0.50 9.03 -1.34
CA GLY A 95 -0.29 7.82 -1.41
C GLY A 95 -1.20 7.64 -0.22
N ILE A 96 -2.10 6.69 -0.33
CA ILE A 96 -2.91 6.22 0.78
C ILE A 96 -2.34 4.91 1.30
N PHE A 97 -2.35 4.76 2.62
CA PHE A 97 -1.93 3.56 3.32
C PHE A 97 -2.96 3.20 4.38
N LEU A 98 -3.39 1.94 4.39
CA LEU A 98 -4.37 1.42 5.34
C LEU A 98 -3.86 0.11 5.94
N VAL A 99 -4.18 -0.08 7.23
CA VAL A 99 -4.05 -1.38 7.89
C VAL A 99 -5.41 -1.75 8.43
N ALA A 100 -5.90 -2.93 8.05
CA ALA A 100 -7.10 -3.52 8.61
C ALA A 100 -6.74 -4.80 9.39
N LYS A 101 -7.48 -5.07 10.46
CA LYS A 101 -7.31 -6.25 11.29
C LYS A 101 -8.62 -7.02 11.35
N GLY A 102 -8.71 -8.06 10.55
CA GLY A 102 -9.80 -9.02 10.59
C GLY A 102 -9.63 -10.07 11.68
N LYS A 103 -10.61 -10.95 11.78
CA LYS A 103 -10.57 -12.07 12.70
C LYS A 103 -9.40 -13.00 12.44
N ASP A 104 -9.16 -13.35 11.18
CA ASP A 104 -8.22 -14.41 10.78
C ASP A 104 -6.99 -13.86 10.04
N ASP A 105 -6.98 -12.57 9.70
CA ASP A 105 -5.89 -11.95 8.95
C ASP A 105 -5.72 -10.45 9.25
N TYR A 106 -4.55 -9.94 8.85
CA TYR A 106 -4.28 -8.53 8.65
C TYR A 106 -4.27 -8.23 7.15
N SER A 107 -4.77 -7.06 6.78
CA SER A 107 -4.63 -6.52 5.43
C SER A 107 -3.86 -5.21 5.45
N VAL A 108 -2.85 -5.12 4.58
CA VAL A 108 -2.12 -3.88 4.32
C VAL A 108 -2.48 -3.45 2.90
N THR A 109 -3.11 -2.29 2.78
CA THR A 109 -3.51 -1.72 1.50
C THR A 109 -2.77 -0.42 1.25
N THR A 110 -2.28 -0.26 0.05
CA THR A 110 -1.66 0.98 -0.44
C THR A 110 -2.33 1.45 -1.71
N GLY A 111 -2.29 2.75 -1.94
CA GLY A 111 -2.74 3.34 -3.20
C GLY A 111 -1.95 4.58 -3.54
N ASN A 112 -1.61 4.73 -4.81
CA ASN A 112 -0.93 5.91 -5.36
C ASN A 112 -1.28 6.09 -6.83
N ALA A 113 -1.06 7.29 -7.33
CA ALA A 113 -1.21 7.56 -8.75
C ALA A 113 -0.06 6.93 -9.56
N VAL A 114 -0.38 6.42 -10.74
CA VAL A 114 0.57 5.85 -11.71
C VAL A 114 0.22 6.32 -13.12
N ASP A 115 1.25 6.52 -13.94
CA ASP A 115 1.11 6.78 -15.36
C ASP A 115 0.53 5.54 -16.07
N ASN A 116 -0.47 5.74 -16.93
CA ASN A 116 -1.14 4.67 -17.66
C ASN A 116 -0.17 3.89 -18.57
N ILE A 117 0.93 4.51 -19.03
CA ILE A 117 1.98 3.85 -19.82
C ILE A 117 2.64 2.71 -19.03
N LYS A 118 2.73 2.82 -17.70
CA LYS A 118 3.37 1.82 -16.83
C LYS A 118 2.45 0.65 -16.45
N ILE A 119 1.14 0.80 -16.64
CA ILE A 119 0.16 -0.19 -16.18
C ILE A 119 0.37 -1.57 -16.81
N PRO A 120 0.61 -1.71 -18.13
CA PRO A 120 0.81 -3.04 -18.73
C PRO A 120 1.97 -3.80 -18.10
N ASP A 121 3.11 -3.15 -17.88
CA ASP A 121 4.29 -3.79 -17.29
C ASP A 121 4.06 -4.14 -15.82
N LEU A 122 3.44 -3.23 -15.06
CA LEU A 122 3.11 -3.45 -13.65
C LEU A 122 2.10 -4.61 -13.50
N LYS A 123 1.10 -4.66 -14.35
CA LYS A 123 0.11 -5.75 -14.37
C LYS A 123 0.77 -7.09 -14.70
N ASN A 124 1.58 -7.16 -15.75
CA ASN A 124 2.31 -8.37 -16.13
C ASN A 124 3.21 -8.86 -14.98
N LEU A 125 3.90 -7.95 -14.30
CA LEU A 125 4.74 -8.28 -13.15
C LEU A 125 3.91 -8.87 -11.99
N LEU A 126 2.78 -8.24 -11.64
CA LEU A 126 1.91 -8.72 -10.57
C LEU A 126 1.27 -10.07 -10.91
N GLU A 127 0.85 -10.27 -12.16
CA GLU A 127 0.33 -11.54 -12.65
C GLU A 127 1.42 -12.63 -12.60
N GLN A 128 2.64 -12.32 -13.05
CA GLN A 128 3.77 -13.24 -12.95
C GLN A 128 4.04 -13.60 -11.48
N VAL A 129 4.18 -12.60 -10.60
CA VAL A 129 4.40 -12.85 -9.16
C VAL A 129 3.28 -13.72 -8.60
N ASN A 130 2.02 -13.46 -8.95
CA ASN A 130 0.87 -14.22 -8.46
C ASN A 130 0.78 -15.65 -9.00
N SER A 131 1.36 -15.94 -10.16
CA SER A 131 1.35 -17.29 -10.75
C SER A 131 2.40 -18.23 -10.15
N LEU A 132 3.48 -17.70 -9.57
CA LEU A 132 4.61 -18.48 -9.07
C LEU A 132 4.31 -19.08 -7.68
N ASP A 133 4.83 -20.29 -7.46
CA ASP A 133 4.85 -20.93 -6.14
C ASP A 133 6.00 -20.38 -5.27
N LYS A 134 6.12 -20.91 -4.05
CA LYS A 134 7.11 -20.44 -3.07
C LYS A 134 8.56 -20.67 -3.51
N ASP A 135 8.83 -21.80 -4.17
CA ASP A 135 10.18 -22.17 -4.58
C ASP A 135 10.57 -21.36 -5.81
N GLU A 136 9.68 -21.23 -6.77
CA GLU A 136 9.83 -20.38 -7.96
C GLU A 136 10.05 -18.91 -7.58
N LEU A 137 9.29 -18.38 -6.62
CA LEU A 137 9.49 -17.02 -6.09
C LEU A 137 10.85 -16.86 -5.43
N THR A 138 11.34 -17.89 -4.75
CA THR A 138 12.67 -17.86 -4.12
C THR A 138 13.78 -17.83 -5.16
N GLU A 139 13.66 -18.62 -6.22
CA GLU A 139 14.63 -18.61 -7.31
C GLU A 139 14.59 -17.29 -8.11
N LEU A 140 13.39 -16.76 -8.40
CA LEU A 140 13.22 -15.46 -9.06
C LEU A 140 13.86 -14.34 -8.23
N TYR A 141 13.64 -14.33 -6.92
CA TYR A 141 14.22 -13.35 -5.98
C TYR A 141 15.76 -13.40 -6.01
N LYS A 142 16.35 -14.62 -5.89
CA LYS A 142 17.81 -14.80 -5.95
C LYS A 142 18.37 -14.35 -7.31
N LYS A 143 17.70 -14.68 -8.40
CA LYS A 143 18.11 -14.30 -9.75
C LYS A 143 18.15 -12.78 -9.91
N GLN A 144 17.07 -12.08 -9.50
CA GLN A 144 17.00 -10.62 -9.61
C GLN A 144 18.08 -9.91 -8.77
N ILE A 145 18.38 -10.42 -7.57
CA ILE A 145 19.47 -9.87 -6.74
C ILE A 145 20.83 -10.05 -7.41
N LYS A 146 21.11 -11.25 -7.97
CA LYS A 146 22.40 -11.54 -8.62
C LYS A 146 22.62 -10.76 -9.90
N GLU A 147 21.58 -10.60 -10.70
CA GLU A 147 21.67 -9.91 -12.00
C GLU A 147 21.78 -8.40 -11.86
N GLY A 148 21.65 -7.86 -10.62
CA GLY A 148 21.78 -6.43 -10.37
C GLY A 148 20.77 -5.58 -11.15
N ARG A 149 19.67 -6.17 -11.63
CA ARG A 149 18.59 -5.46 -12.31
C ARG A 149 17.80 -4.59 -11.31
N LEU A 150 18.56 -3.71 -10.68
CA LEU A 150 18.00 -2.55 -10.03
C LEU A 150 17.58 -1.62 -11.16
N SER A 151 16.26 -1.36 -11.30
CA SER A 151 15.81 -0.21 -12.08
C SER A 151 16.50 1.04 -11.52
N ASP A 152 16.64 2.09 -12.30
CA ASP A 152 17.24 3.37 -11.86
C ASP A 152 16.64 3.91 -10.55
N LYS A 153 15.44 3.45 -10.16
CA LYS A 153 14.76 3.72 -8.88
C LYS A 153 14.88 2.59 -7.83
N GLY A 154 15.70 1.55 -8.08
CA GLY A 154 16.00 0.47 -7.13
C GLY A 154 14.95 -0.64 -7.06
N GLY A 155 15.27 -1.84 -7.63
CA GLY A 155 14.57 -3.10 -7.35
C GLY A 155 13.21 -3.27 -7.98
N ALA A 156 13.12 -3.20 -9.33
CA ALA A 156 11.88 -3.45 -10.07
C ALA A 156 11.23 -4.79 -9.66
N GLY A 157 10.19 -4.72 -8.84
CA GLY A 157 9.37 -5.86 -8.48
C GLY A 157 9.87 -6.72 -7.31
N LEU A 158 11.07 -6.51 -6.78
CA LEU A 158 11.59 -7.27 -5.62
C LEU A 158 10.67 -7.19 -4.41
N GLY A 159 10.08 -6.02 -4.14
CA GLY A 159 9.13 -5.83 -3.04
C GLY A 159 7.89 -6.71 -3.18
N PHE A 160 7.30 -6.80 -4.37
CA PHE A 160 6.12 -7.65 -4.61
C PHE A 160 6.44 -9.14 -4.45
N ILE A 161 7.59 -9.57 -4.97
CA ILE A 161 8.07 -10.95 -4.81
C ILE A 161 8.26 -11.28 -3.34
N ASP A 162 8.89 -10.38 -2.58
CA ASP A 162 9.17 -10.61 -1.16
C ASP A 162 7.91 -10.60 -0.30
N ILE A 163 6.96 -9.71 -0.57
CA ILE A 163 5.64 -9.71 0.07
C ILE A 163 4.95 -11.05 -0.14
N LYS A 164 4.81 -11.51 -1.40
CA LYS A 164 4.14 -12.78 -1.67
C LYS A 164 4.88 -13.97 -1.04
N ARG A 165 6.21 -14.00 -1.11
CA ARG A 165 7.03 -15.04 -0.50
C ARG A 165 6.84 -15.13 1.01
N LYS A 166 6.69 -13.98 1.70
CA LYS A 166 6.50 -13.89 3.15
C LYS A 166 5.07 -14.21 3.58
N THR A 167 4.08 -13.80 2.81
CA THR A 167 2.67 -13.99 3.14
C THR A 167 2.13 -15.35 2.66
N GLY A 168 2.67 -15.88 1.57
CA GLY A 168 2.13 -17.04 0.86
C GLY A 168 0.78 -16.78 0.19
N ARG A 169 0.35 -15.51 0.12
CA ARG A 169 -0.94 -15.08 -0.44
C ARG A 169 -0.74 -14.29 -1.72
N ASN A 170 -1.70 -14.36 -2.63
CA ASN A 170 -1.71 -13.52 -3.82
C ASN A 170 -1.85 -12.04 -3.45
N LEU A 171 -1.19 -11.20 -4.22
CA LEU A 171 -1.34 -9.76 -4.18
C LEU A 171 -2.64 -9.39 -4.91
N ASN A 172 -3.57 -8.73 -4.21
CA ASN A 172 -4.78 -8.20 -4.81
C ASN A 172 -4.53 -6.77 -5.26
N TYR A 173 -4.86 -6.45 -6.49
CA TYR A 173 -4.59 -5.12 -7.02
C TYR A 173 -5.71 -4.63 -7.93
N HIS A 174 -5.80 -3.32 -8.07
CA HIS A 174 -6.77 -2.68 -8.94
C HIS A 174 -6.22 -1.36 -9.49
N PHE A 175 -6.65 -0.99 -10.70
CA PHE A 175 -6.34 0.30 -11.32
C PHE A 175 -7.65 1.04 -11.58
N LEU A 176 -7.81 2.20 -10.96
CA LEU A 176 -8.95 3.09 -11.12
C LEU A 176 -8.54 4.27 -12.01
N PRO A 177 -9.09 4.44 -13.21
CA PRO A 177 -8.77 5.58 -14.07
C PRO A 177 -9.10 6.90 -13.38
N ILE A 178 -8.15 7.84 -13.36
CA ILE A 178 -8.35 9.23 -12.90
C ILE A 178 -8.62 10.13 -14.10
N ASN A 179 -7.80 9.99 -15.14
CA ASN A 179 -7.90 10.72 -16.43
C ASN A 179 -7.29 9.88 -17.55
N GLU A 180 -7.07 10.50 -18.74
CA GLU A 180 -6.52 9.82 -19.92
C GLU A 180 -5.10 9.28 -19.71
N ASP A 181 -4.29 9.95 -18.87
CA ASP A 181 -2.87 9.63 -18.68
C ASP A 181 -2.59 8.91 -17.35
N THR A 182 -3.52 8.94 -16.41
CA THR A 182 -3.27 8.57 -15.02
C THR A 182 -4.35 7.66 -14.46
N SER A 183 -3.94 6.64 -13.71
CA SER A 183 -4.81 5.80 -12.88
C SER A 183 -4.35 5.78 -11.42
N PHE A 184 -5.29 5.49 -10.52
CA PHE A 184 -5.00 5.21 -9.13
C PHE A 184 -4.76 3.71 -8.97
N PHE A 185 -3.54 3.33 -8.63
CA PHE A 185 -3.15 1.96 -8.37
C PHE A 185 -3.39 1.62 -6.91
N LEU A 186 -4.14 0.57 -6.67
CA LEU A 186 -4.41 -0.01 -5.35
C LEU A 186 -3.77 -1.38 -5.25
N LEU A 187 -3.12 -1.66 -4.15
CA LEU A 187 -2.52 -2.96 -3.82
C LEU A 187 -2.90 -3.36 -2.40
N THR A 188 -3.42 -4.57 -2.24
CA THR A 188 -3.72 -5.16 -0.93
C THR A 188 -2.93 -6.45 -0.74
N SER A 189 -2.24 -6.55 0.38
CA SER A 189 -1.50 -7.72 0.84
C SER A 189 -2.14 -8.26 2.12
N THR A 190 -2.47 -9.55 2.14
CA THR A 190 -3.13 -10.21 3.27
C THR A 190 -2.16 -11.11 4.01
N ILE A 191 -2.13 -11.03 5.33
CA ILE A 191 -1.25 -11.78 6.23
C ILE A 191 -2.10 -12.61 7.19
N SER A 192 -2.01 -13.94 7.13
CA SER A 192 -2.73 -14.81 8.05
C SER A 192 -2.26 -14.62 9.50
N ARG A 193 -3.20 -14.49 10.43
CA ARG A 193 -2.99 -14.51 11.88
C ARG A 193 -2.89 -15.94 12.42
N ILE A 194 -3.42 -16.89 11.67
CA ILE A 194 -3.35 -18.32 11.99
C ILE A 194 -2.06 -18.86 11.37
N ALA A 195 -1.17 -19.38 12.21
CA ALA A 195 0.10 -19.96 11.79
C ALA A 195 -0.06 -21.37 11.24
#